data_9a41b8c4e4f1ac3155b0164aad97cf87
#
_entry.id   9a41b8c4e4f1ac3155b0164aad97cf87
#
_cell.length_a   1.000
_cell.length_b   1.000
_cell.length_c   1.000
_cell.angle_alpha   90.00
_cell.angle_beta   90.00
_cell.angle_gamma   90.00
#
_symmetry.space_group_name_H-M   'P 1'
#
loop_
_entity.id
_entity.type
_entity.pdbx_description
1 polymer ?
#
loop_
_entity_poly.entity_id
_entity_poly.type
_entity_poly.pdbx_seq_one_letter_code
_entity_poly.pdbx_strand_id
1 'polypeptide(L)'
;MPSRVTVLSLLVEELRQGNIQVVDLTQPLGPDTPVIDLPPIFAASPGLSIETISHYDEKGPAWYWNTIHLGEHTGTHFDAPVHWITGKDLPNNTTDRIPVGRFVGPACVIDCSKEAGLYEDFLLTPDHVLAWEGEHGKIQPGSWLLFRTDWSKRQGREAFL
;
A
#
# COMPACT_ATOMS: atom_id res chain seq x y z
N MET A 1 13.28 40.14 -14.26
CA MET A 1 12.81 39.12 -15.22
C MET A 1 11.65 38.37 -14.56
N PRO A 2 10.51 38.20 -15.21
CA PRO A 2 9.45 37.37 -14.60
C PRO A 2 9.98 35.95 -14.39
N SER A 3 9.81 35.40 -13.20
CA SER A 3 10.21 34.04 -12.88
C SER A 3 9.43 33.08 -13.79
N ARG A 4 10.16 32.21 -14.49
CA ARG A 4 9.53 31.20 -15.35
C ARG A 4 8.74 30.26 -14.45
N VAL A 5 7.41 30.27 -14.54
CA VAL A 5 6.55 29.32 -13.83
C VAL A 5 6.90 27.92 -14.33
N THR A 6 7.34 27.05 -13.43
CA THR A 6 7.66 25.66 -13.73
C THR A 6 6.47 24.76 -13.39
N VAL A 7 6.40 23.58 -13.98
CA VAL A 7 5.37 22.57 -13.61
C VAL A 7 5.39 22.29 -12.11
N LEU A 8 6.58 22.25 -11.51
CA LEU A 8 6.72 22.03 -10.06
C LEU A 8 6.14 23.18 -9.24
N SER A 9 6.38 24.44 -9.64
CA SER A 9 5.82 25.60 -8.94
C SER A 9 4.30 25.68 -9.07
N LEU A 10 3.74 25.29 -10.21
CA LEU A 10 2.28 25.14 -10.36
C LEU A 10 1.74 24.05 -9.46
N LEU A 11 2.34 22.88 -9.45
CA LEU A 11 1.91 21.77 -8.57
C LEU A 11 1.90 22.17 -7.10
N VAL A 12 2.96 22.83 -6.63
CA VAL A 12 3.04 23.31 -5.24
C VAL A 12 1.94 24.32 -4.94
N GLU A 13 1.66 25.23 -5.88
CA GLU A 13 0.60 26.24 -5.68
C GLU A 13 -0.79 25.60 -5.65
N GLU A 14 -1.10 24.68 -6.56
CA GLU A 14 -2.36 23.94 -6.60
C GLU A 14 -2.60 23.11 -5.32
N LEU A 15 -1.53 22.50 -4.77
CA LEU A 15 -1.58 21.80 -3.49
C LEU A 15 -1.87 22.78 -2.33
N ARG A 16 -1.21 23.95 -2.31
CA ARG A 16 -1.40 24.96 -1.25
C ARG A 16 -2.80 25.57 -1.28
N GLN A 17 -3.37 25.74 -2.46
CA GLN A 17 -4.73 26.27 -2.66
C GLN A 17 -5.83 25.24 -2.40
N GLY A 18 -5.46 23.95 -2.25
CA GLY A 18 -6.40 22.86 -2.06
C GLY A 18 -7.13 22.42 -3.33
N ASN A 19 -6.68 22.87 -4.50
CA ASN A 19 -7.21 22.44 -5.79
C ASN A 19 -6.79 20.99 -6.11
N ILE A 20 -5.66 20.54 -5.54
CA ILE A 20 -5.21 19.14 -5.57
C ILE A 20 -5.32 18.60 -4.16
N GLN A 21 -6.08 17.51 -3.99
CA GLN A 21 -6.19 16.80 -2.73
C GLN A 21 -5.19 15.65 -2.69
N VAL A 22 -4.47 15.54 -1.58
CA VAL A 22 -3.65 14.37 -1.24
C VAL A 22 -4.45 13.53 -0.27
N VAL A 23 -4.71 12.28 -0.65
CA VAL A 23 -5.46 11.33 0.18
C VAL A 23 -4.51 10.23 0.64
N ASP A 24 -4.39 10.06 1.95
CA ASP A 24 -3.66 8.95 2.55
C ASP A 24 -4.56 7.72 2.59
N LEU A 25 -4.14 6.66 1.89
CA LEU A 25 -4.83 5.38 1.86
C LEU A 25 -4.19 4.34 2.80
N THR A 26 -3.21 4.76 3.61
CA THR A 26 -2.51 3.88 4.56
C THR A 26 -3.43 3.47 5.69
N GLN A 27 -3.49 2.18 5.98
CA GLN A 27 -4.16 1.67 7.19
C GLN A 27 -3.29 1.96 8.43
N PRO A 28 -3.89 2.44 9.52
CA PRO A 28 -3.16 2.59 10.77
C PRO A 28 -2.54 1.25 11.21
N LEU A 29 -1.29 1.31 11.67
CA LEU A 29 -0.59 0.15 12.24
C LEU A 29 -0.73 0.14 13.76
N GLY A 30 -1.03 -1.03 14.32
CA GLY A 30 -1.12 -1.27 15.75
C GLY A 30 -0.98 -2.75 16.09
N PRO A 31 -0.96 -3.10 17.38
CA PRO A 31 -0.86 -4.50 17.80
C PRO A 31 -1.99 -5.40 17.26
N ASP A 32 -3.15 -4.81 16.98
CA ASP A 32 -4.32 -5.51 16.43
C ASP A 32 -4.34 -5.56 14.89
N THR A 33 -3.29 -5.03 14.22
CA THR A 33 -3.20 -5.13 12.76
C THR A 33 -3.13 -6.59 12.35
N PRO A 34 -4.06 -7.06 11.49
CA PRO A 34 -4.07 -8.46 11.07
C PRO A 34 -2.80 -8.80 10.27
N VAL A 35 -2.29 -9.99 10.48
CA VAL A 35 -1.24 -10.61 9.66
C VAL A 35 -1.76 -11.94 9.15
N ILE A 36 -1.29 -12.36 7.99
CA ILE A 36 -1.74 -13.61 7.37
C ILE A 36 -1.48 -14.82 8.30
N ASP A 37 -2.49 -15.68 8.45
CA ASP A 37 -2.36 -16.96 9.11
C ASP A 37 -1.99 -18.02 8.07
N LEU A 38 -0.74 -18.43 8.09
CA LEU A 38 -0.25 -19.50 7.23
C LEU A 38 -0.46 -20.88 7.89
N PRO A 39 -0.65 -21.94 7.09
CA PRO A 39 -0.63 -23.30 7.60
C PRO A 39 0.62 -23.57 8.46
N PRO A 40 0.53 -24.41 9.52
CA PRO A 40 1.61 -24.64 10.49
C PRO A 40 2.93 -25.16 9.91
N ILE A 41 2.93 -25.65 8.67
CA ILE A 41 4.16 -26.09 7.97
C ILE A 41 5.02 -24.91 7.48
N PHE A 42 4.48 -23.71 7.45
CA PHE A 42 5.18 -22.49 7.06
C PHE A 42 5.56 -21.65 8.28
N ALA A 43 6.61 -20.87 8.15
CA ALA A 43 6.98 -19.91 9.19
C ALA A 43 5.92 -18.80 9.27
N ALA A 44 5.42 -18.55 10.47
CA ALA A 44 4.47 -17.48 10.71
C ALA A 44 5.18 -16.11 10.75
N SER A 45 4.54 -15.08 10.21
CA SER A 45 4.97 -13.70 10.42
C SER A 45 4.58 -13.25 11.83
N PRO A 46 5.46 -12.58 12.59
CA PRO A 46 5.07 -11.99 13.85
C PRO A 46 4.08 -10.85 13.63
N GLY A 47 3.11 -10.70 14.52
CA GLY A 47 2.29 -9.50 14.59
C GLY A 47 3.11 -8.27 14.98
N LEU A 48 2.55 -7.06 14.76
CA LEU A 48 3.20 -5.84 15.18
C LEU A 48 3.27 -5.77 16.71
N SER A 49 4.44 -5.48 17.25
CA SER A 49 4.63 -5.13 18.66
C SER A 49 5.47 -3.88 18.82
N ILE A 50 5.19 -3.12 19.87
CA ILE A 50 5.86 -1.85 20.19
C ILE A 50 6.45 -1.99 21.60
N GLU A 51 7.78 -1.80 21.69
CA GLU A 51 8.52 -1.78 22.93
C GLU A 51 9.00 -0.36 23.21
N THR A 52 8.58 0.23 24.35
CA THR A 52 8.98 1.56 24.74
C THR A 52 10.43 1.56 25.22
N ILE A 53 11.28 2.37 24.58
CA ILE A 53 12.66 2.58 24.99
C ILE A 53 12.72 3.68 26.06
N SER A 54 12.04 4.81 25.85
CA SER A 54 11.88 5.86 26.84
C SER A 54 10.58 6.63 26.64
N HIS A 55 10.05 7.20 27.71
CA HIS A 55 8.82 7.98 27.70
C HIS A 55 8.95 9.17 28.66
N TYR A 56 9.82 10.13 28.35
CA TYR A 56 10.15 11.28 29.17
C TYR A 56 10.58 10.90 30.60
N ASP A 57 11.35 9.80 30.69
CA ASP A 57 11.80 9.16 31.93
C ASP A 57 13.33 9.21 32.07
N GLU A 58 13.90 8.51 33.04
CA GLU A 58 15.34 8.45 33.29
C GLU A 58 16.17 7.94 32.11
N LYS A 59 15.55 7.15 31.21
CA LYS A 59 16.21 6.62 29.99
C LYS A 59 16.24 7.62 28.84
N GLY A 60 15.45 8.69 28.95
CA GLY A 60 15.37 9.75 27.92
C GLY A 60 14.45 10.88 28.37
N PRO A 61 14.92 11.82 29.21
CA PRO A 61 14.06 12.82 29.85
C PRO A 61 13.44 13.84 28.90
N ALA A 62 13.97 13.96 27.65
CA ALA A 62 13.53 14.94 26.68
C ALA A 62 12.78 14.34 25.48
N TRP A 63 12.59 13.01 25.43
CA TRP A 63 11.96 12.34 24.28
C TRP A 63 11.17 11.10 24.65
N TYR A 64 10.29 10.74 23.73
CA TYR A 64 9.55 9.48 23.69
C TYR A 64 9.88 8.74 22.40
N TRP A 65 10.28 7.49 22.50
CA TRP A 65 10.55 6.64 21.34
C TRP A 65 10.43 5.16 21.66
N ASN A 66 10.28 4.36 20.61
CA ASN A 66 10.01 2.94 20.71
C ASN A 66 10.85 2.13 19.73
N THR A 67 11.00 0.86 20.01
CA THR A 67 11.34 -0.16 19.00
C THR A 67 10.04 -0.74 18.45
N ILE A 68 9.98 -0.91 17.13
CA ILE A 68 8.84 -1.53 16.45
C ILE A 68 9.32 -2.85 15.85
N HIS A 69 8.61 -3.94 16.15
CA HIS A 69 8.84 -5.26 15.59
C HIS A 69 7.62 -5.62 14.75
N LEU A 70 7.83 -5.97 13.48
CA LEU A 70 6.76 -6.40 12.57
C LEU A 70 7.36 -7.22 11.42
N GLY A 71 6.53 -8.09 10.83
CA GLY A 71 6.85 -8.68 9.53
C GLY A 71 6.71 -7.62 8.42
N GLU A 72 7.50 -7.72 7.35
CA GLU A 72 7.46 -6.75 6.24
C GLU A 72 6.11 -6.71 5.50
N HIS A 73 5.33 -7.79 5.57
CA HIS A 73 3.98 -7.90 4.99
C HIS A 73 2.90 -7.58 6.04
N THR A 74 2.99 -6.42 6.68
CA THR A 74 2.05 -5.98 7.72
C THR A 74 1.38 -4.66 7.31
N GLY A 75 0.05 -4.62 7.34
CA GLY A 75 -0.72 -3.43 6.96
C GLY A 75 -0.56 -3.04 5.50
N THR A 76 -0.62 -1.74 5.20
CA THR A 76 -0.41 -1.23 3.84
C THR A 76 1.07 -1.28 3.48
N HIS A 77 1.45 -2.11 2.51
CA HIS A 77 2.84 -2.33 2.11
C HIS A 77 2.95 -2.61 0.61
N PHE A 78 4.16 -2.74 0.14
CA PHE A 78 4.51 -3.09 -1.24
C PHE A 78 5.35 -4.36 -1.25
N ASP A 79 4.96 -5.34 -2.07
CA ASP A 79 5.72 -6.56 -2.31
C ASP A 79 6.73 -6.33 -3.43
N ALA A 80 8.02 -6.35 -3.09
CA ALA A 80 9.08 -6.33 -4.09
C ALA A 80 9.11 -7.66 -4.86
N PRO A 81 9.57 -7.69 -6.15
CA PRO A 81 9.60 -8.92 -6.95
C PRO A 81 10.33 -10.09 -6.28
N VAL A 82 11.34 -9.82 -5.46
CA VAL A 82 12.10 -10.84 -4.71
C VAL A 82 11.23 -11.66 -3.73
N HIS A 83 10.09 -11.12 -3.31
CA HIS A 83 9.15 -11.83 -2.43
C HIS A 83 8.67 -13.15 -3.05
N TRP A 84 8.49 -13.19 -4.37
CA TRP A 84 8.01 -14.35 -5.09
C TRP A 84 9.12 -15.10 -5.83
N ILE A 85 9.02 -16.42 -5.90
CA ILE A 85 9.97 -17.26 -6.62
C ILE A 85 10.14 -16.84 -8.09
N THR A 86 9.10 -16.28 -8.70
CA THR A 86 9.13 -15.78 -10.09
C THR A 86 9.96 -14.51 -10.25
N GLY A 87 10.18 -13.76 -9.17
CA GLY A 87 10.95 -12.53 -9.16
C GLY A 87 12.34 -12.65 -8.54
N LYS A 88 12.68 -13.81 -7.96
CA LYS A 88 13.92 -14.01 -7.17
C LYS A 88 15.21 -13.69 -7.94
N ASP A 89 15.23 -13.96 -9.24
CA ASP A 89 16.42 -13.79 -10.09
C ASP A 89 16.33 -12.55 -11.01
N LEU A 90 15.30 -11.72 -10.87
CA LEU A 90 15.16 -10.49 -11.65
C LEU A 90 16.20 -9.44 -11.19
N PRO A 91 16.76 -8.65 -12.11
CA PRO A 91 17.59 -7.50 -11.73
C PRO A 91 16.74 -6.46 -11.00
N ASN A 92 17.33 -5.80 -10.00
CA ASN A 92 16.65 -4.76 -9.20
C ASN A 92 15.33 -5.25 -8.57
N ASN A 93 15.33 -6.46 -8.02
CA ASN A 93 14.16 -7.13 -7.48
C ASN A 93 13.84 -6.78 -6.02
N THR A 94 14.71 -6.07 -5.31
CA THR A 94 14.47 -5.57 -3.95
C THR A 94 13.96 -4.14 -3.96
N THR A 95 13.20 -3.74 -2.93
CA THR A 95 12.55 -2.42 -2.86
C THR A 95 13.54 -1.26 -3.01
N ASP A 96 14.73 -1.37 -2.42
CA ASP A 96 15.79 -0.36 -2.49
C ASP A 96 16.41 -0.20 -3.89
N ARG A 97 16.18 -1.17 -4.78
CA ARG A 97 16.70 -1.18 -6.15
C ARG A 97 15.68 -0.74 -7.19
N ILE A 98 14.41 -0.69 -6.84
CA ILE A 98 13.36 -0.25 -7.77
C ILE A 98 13.45 1.26 -7.93
N PRO A 99 13.55 1.78 -9.17
CA PRO A 99 13.55 3.22 -9.40
C PRO A 99 12.31 3.88 -8.80
N VAL A 100 12.48 4.89 -7.95
CA VAL A 100 11.39 5.56 -7.23
C VAL A 100 10.28 6.10 -8.16
N GLY A 101 10.62 6.49 -9.38
CA GLY A 101 9.64 6.92 -10.39
C GLY A 101 8.61 5.83 -10.76
N ARG A 102 8.90 4.55 -10.47
CA ARG A 102 7.93 3.46 -10.66
C ARG A 102 6.76 3.52 -9.67
N PHE A 103 6.93 4.20 -8.55
CA PHE A 103 5.89 4.37 -7.52
C PHE A 103 4.98 5.59 -7.78
N VAL A 104 5.20 6.32 -8.88
CA VAL A 104 4.39 7.47 -9.26
C VAL A 104 3.82 7.23 -10.66
N GLY A 105 2.50 7.25 -10.78
CA GLY A 105 1.84 7.04 -12.06
C GLY A 105 0.32 7.26 -11.97
N PRO A 106 -0.37 7.30 -13.11
CA PRO A 106 -1.82 7.31 -13.14
C PRO A 106 -2.40 6.07 -12.47
N ALA A 107 -3.58 6.18 -11.87
CA ALA A 107 -4.29 5.07 -11.25
C ALA A 107 -5.57 4.76 -12.02
N CYS A 108 -5.79 3.47 -12.32
CA CYS A 108 -7.00 2.92 -12.89
C CYS A 108 -7.69 2.07 -11.80
N VAL A 109 -8.90 2.43 -11.39
CA VAL A 109 -9.63 1.70 -10.34
C VAL A 109 -10.63 0.76 -10.97
N ILE A 110 -10.47 -0.55 -10.77
CA ILE A 110 -11.48 -1.55 -11.11
C ILE A 110 -12.24 -1.87 -9.82
N ASP A 111 -13.49 -1.41 -9.75
CA ASP A 111 -14.32 -1.58 -8.57
C ASP A 111 -15.14 -2.87 -8.70
N CYS A 112 -14.75 -3.89 -7.95
CA CYS A 112 -15.45 -5.16 -7.80
C CYS A 112 -15.96 -5.36 -6.37
N SER A 113 -16.23 -4.27 -5.65
CA SER A 113 -16.67 -4.34 -4.25
C SER A 113 -18.00 -5.06 -4.07
N LYS A 114 -18.89 -4.99 -5.06
CA LYS A 114 -20.18 -5.70 -5.04
C LYS A 114 -19.99 -7.20 -5.18
N GLU A 115 -19.22 -7.63 -6.17
CA GLU A 115 -18.95 -9.04 -6.45
C GLU A 115 -18.16 -9.68 -5.29
N ALA A 116 -17.12 -9.00 -4.80
CA ALA A 116 -16.35 -9.43 -3.65
C ALA A 116 -17.17 -9.48 -2.35
N GLY A 117 -18.22 -8.66 -2.24
CA GLY A 117 -19.17 -8.72 -1.14
C GLY A 117 -20.14 -9.91 -1.19
N LEU A 118 -20.33 -10.48 -2.38
CA LEU A 118 -21.22 -11.65 -2.60
C LEU A 118 -20.44 -12.97 -2.58
N TYR A 119 -19.18 -12.97 -2.98
CA TYR A 119 -18.34 -14.15 -3.14
C TYR A 119 -17.03 -13.95 -2.40
N GLU A 120 -16.82 -14.72 -1.34
CA GLU A 120 -15.63 -14.62 -0.48
C GLU A 120 -14.31 -14.83 -1.26
N ASP A 121 -14.31 -15.79 -2.17
CA ASP A 121 -13.15 -16.13 -3.02
C ASP A 121 -13.20 -15.42 -4.38
N PHE A 122 -13.75 -14.21 -4.44
CA PHE A 122 -13.82 -13.46 -5.69
C PHE A 122 -12.42 -13.16 -6.26
N LEU A 123 -12.22 -13.50 -7.52
CA LEU A 123 -10.97 -13.27 -8.25
C LEU A 123 -11.17 -12.28 -9.40
N LEU A 124 -10.28 -11.31 -9.51
CA LEU A 124 -10.18 -10.46 -10.70
C LEU A 124 -9.70 -11.31 -11.89
N THR A 125 -10.45 -11.27 -12.98
CA THR A 125 -10.10 -11.97 -14.21
C THR A 125 -9.71 -10.98 -15.33
N PRO A 126 -9.05 -11.43 -16.41
CA PRO A 126 -8.79 -10.60 -17.57
C PRO A 126 -10.04 -9.95 -18.16
N ASP A 127 -11.20 -10.61 -18.08
CA ASP A 127 -12.46 -10.07 -18.61
C ASP A 127 -12.92 -8.82 -17.86
N HIS A 128 -12.69 -8.72 -16.56
CA HIS A 128 -12.94 -7.50 -15.78
C HIS A 128 -12.08 -6.33 -16.28
N VAL A 129 -10.79 -6.61 -16.55
CA VAL A 129 -9.86 -5.61 -17.08
C VAL A 129 -10.28 -5.16 -18.47
N LEU A 130 -10.65 -6.10 -19.36
CA LEU A 130 -11.10 -5.81 -20.71
C LEU A 130 -12.42 -5.03 -20.73
N ALA A 131 -13.35 -5.36 -19.83
CA ALA A 131 -14.61 -4.62 -19.68
C ALA A 131 -14.32 -3.17 -19.24
N TRP A 132 -13.46 -2.98 -18.23
CA TRP A 132 -13.04 -1.65 -17.79
C TRP A 132 -12.39 -0.86 -18.92
N GLU A 133 -11.49 -1.47 -19.68
CA GLU A 133 -10.84 -0.83 -20.85
C GLU A 133 -11.83 -0.47 -21.95
N GLY A 134 -12.90 -1.26 -22.10
CA GLY A 134 -13.99 -0.97 -23.04
C GLY A 134 -14.74 0.32 -22.73
N GLU A 135 -14.86 0.66 -21.45
CA GLU A 135 -15.57 1.85 -20.98
C GLU A 135 -14.66 3.08 -20.84
N HIS A 136 -13.39 2.86 -20.40
CA HIS A 136 -12.50 3.93 -19.98
C HIS A 136 -11.28 4.14 -20.92
N GLY A 137 -11.11 3.25 -21.90
CA GLY A 137 -9.94 3.22 -22.78
C GLY A 137 -8.81 2.36 -22.22
N LYS A 138 -7.81 2.13 -23.06
CA LYS A 138 -6.67 1.25 -22.75
C LYS A 138 -5.84 1.76 -21.58
N ILE A 139 -5.54 0.86 -20.64
CA ILE A 139 -4.62 1.12 -19.52
C ILE A 139 -3.23 1.42 -20.11
N GLN A 140 -2.68 2.58 -19.77
CA GLN A 140 -1.40 3.02 -20.29
C GLN A 140 -0.23 2.37 -19.52
N PRO A 141 0.89 2.08 -20.19
CA PRO A 141 2.10 1.62 -19.50
C PRO A 141 2.52 2.57 -18.38
N GLY A 142 2.88 2.01 -17.23
CA GLY A 142 3.24 2.78 -16.02
C GLY A 142 2.07 3.23 -15.18
N SER A 143 0.83 2.82 -15.51
CA SER A 143 -0.33 3.02 -14.65
C SER A 143 -0.36 1.99 -13.50
N TRP A 144 -0.92 2.42 -12.38
CA TRP A 144 -1.31 1.54 -11.29
C TRP A 144 -2.72 1.00 -11.54
N LEU A 145 -2.88 -0.31 -11.47
CA LEU A 145 -4.18 -0.96 -11.48
C LEU A 145 -4.61 -1.19 -10.03
N LEU A 146 -5.62 -0.46 -9.58
CA LEU A 146 -6.17 -0.58 -8.24
C LEU A 146 -7.42 -1.46 -8.27
N PHE A 147 -7.31 -2.64 -7.69
CA PHE A 147 -8.41 -3.58 -7.54
C PHE A 147 -9.14 -3.30 -6.22
N ARG A 148 -10.36 -2.78 -6.31
CA ARG A 148 -11.18 -2.44 -5.14
C ARG A 148 -12.15 -3.56 -4.80
N THR A 149 -12.04 -4.10 -3.60
CA THR A 149 -12.93 -5.13 -3.04
C THR A 149 -13.65 -4.69 -1.78
N ASP A 150 -13.34 -3.49 -1.27
CA ASP A 150 -13.76 -3.01 0.06
C ASP A 150 -13.28 -3.88 1.24
N TRP A 151 -12.32 -4.78 1.02
CA TRP A 151 -11.73 -5.60 2.07
C TRP A 151 -11.14 -4.75 3.21
N SER A 152 -10.58 -3.60 2.88
CA SER A 152 -10.05 -2.63 3.83
C SER A 152 -11.08 -2.07 4.82
N LYS A 153 -12.37 -2.24 4.57
CA LYS A 153 -13.46 -1.86 5.48
C LYS A 153 -13.75 -2.92 6.56
N ARG A 154 -13.22 -4.14 6.40
CA ARG A 154 -13.34 -5.20 7.40
C ARG A 154 -12.44 -4.85 8.58
N GLN A 155 -13.03 -4.77 9.77
CA GLN A 155 -12.31 -4.42 10.99
C GLN A 155 -12.09 -5.65 11.87
N GLY A 156 -10.90 -5.72 12.46
CA GLY A 156 -10.49 -6.81 13.34
C GLY A 156 -10.04 -8.06 12.58
N ARG A 157 -9.25 -8.89 13.26
CA ARG A 157 -8.62 -10.07 12.68
C ARG A 157 -9.64 -11.08 12.13
N GLU A 158 -10.71 -11.35 12.87
CA GLU A 158 -11.74 -12.35 12.49
C GLU A 158 -12.51 -11.96 11.22
N ALA A 159 -12.73 -10.67 10.99
CA ALA A 159 -13.42 -10.20 9.81
C ALA A 159 -12.48 -10.04 8.60
N PHE A 160 -11.18 -9.94 8.84
CA PHE A 160 -10.16 -9.73 7.81
C PHE A 160 -9.61 -11.05 7.27
N LEU A 161 -9.49 -12.07 8.10
CA LEU A 161 -9.03 -13.42 7.77
C LEU A 161 -10.19 -14.38 7.59
#